data_19ca802730e7964d706610e223bfefda
#
_entry.id   19ca802730e7964d706610e223bfefda
#
_cell.length_a   1.000
_cell.length_b   1.000
_cell.length_c   1.000
_cell.angle_alpha   90.00
_cell.angle_beta   90.00
_cell.angle_gamma   90.00
#
_symmetry.space_group_name_H-M   'P 1'
#
loop_
_entity.id
_entity.type
_entity.pdbx_description
1 polymer ?
#
loop_
_entity_poly.entity_id
_entity_poly.type
_entity_poly.pdbx_seq_one_letter_code
_entity_poly.pdbx_strand_id
1 'polypeptide(L)' 'SLPEAFEDYTKAISLNPAFAEAYYNRGIIQLFMKDTRKGCLDLSKAGELGITEAYEVLKRYASLDN' A
#
# COMPACT_ATOMS: atom_id res chain seq x y z
N SER A 1 -2.29 -0.01 -16.70
CA SER A 1 -3.58 0.04 -15.99
C SER A 1 -3.38 -0.30 -14.50
N LEU A 2 -4.36 0.05 -13.67
CA LEU A 2 -4.27 -0.24 -12.24
C LEU A 2 -4.26 -1.74 -11.96
N PRO A 3 -5.12 -2.56 -12.58
CA PRO A 3 -5.07 -4.01 -12.35
C PRO A 3 -3.72 -4.64 -12.71
N GLU A 4 -3.12 -4.20 -13.81
CA GLU A 4 -1.81 -4.73 -14.22
C GLU A 4 -0.72 -4.33 -13.22
N ALA A 5 -0.74 -3.07 -12.78
CA ALA A 5 0.23 -2.60 -11.79
C ALA A 5 0.06 -3.35 -10.47
N PHE A 6 -1.19 -3.60 -10.05
CA PHE A 6 -1.47 -4.36 -8.84
C PHE A 6 -0.84 -5.76 -8.92
N GLU A 7 -1.02 -6.43 -10.06
CA GLU A 7 -0.45 -7.77 -10.25
C GLU A 7 1.08 -7.74 -10.22
N ASP A 8 1.68 -6.72 -10.85
CA ASP A 8 3.13 -6.59 -10.88
C ASP A 8 3.71 -6.41 -9.48
N TYR A 9 3.08 -5.57 -8.66
CA TYR A 9 3.54 -5.36 -7.28
C TYR A 9 3.31 -6.60 -6.43
N THR A 10 2.20 -7.31 -6.66
CA THR A 10 1.92 -8.54 -5.93
C THR A 10 3.01 -9.58 -6.22
N LYS A 11 3.41 -9.69 -7.48
CA LYS A 11 4.49 -10.59 -7.86
C LYS A 11 5.82 -10.17 -7.23
N ALA A 12 6.11 -8.87 -7.24
CA ALA A 12 7.34 -8.36 -6.64
C ALA A 12 7.39 -8.69 -5.15
N ILE A 13 6.27 -8.57 -4.45
CA ILE A 13 6.19 -8.89 -3.03
C ILE A 13 6.38 -10.38 -2.79
N SER A 14 5.82 -11.22 -3.66
CA SER A 14 6.00 -12.66 -3.50
C SER A 14 7.46 -13.07 -3.66
N LEU A 15 8.20 -12.36 -4.51
CA LEU A 15 9.62 -12.62 -4.71
C LEU A 15 10.48 -12.01 -3.61
N ASN A 16 10.03 -10.90 -3.03
CA ASN A 16 10.75 -10.23 -1.95
C ASN A 16 9.75 -9.68 -0.93
N PRO A 17 9.39 -10.47 0.09
CA PRO A 17 8.38 -10.04 1.09
C PRO A 17 8.79 -8.83 1.93
N ALA A 18 10.02 -8.35 1.81
CA ALA A 18 10.47 -7.14 2.50
C ALA A 18 10.61 -5.95 1.56
N PHE A 19 10.03 -6.03 0.36
CA PHE A 19 10.14 -4.97 -0.64
C PHE A 19 9.18 -3.83 -0.29
N ALA A 20 9.67 -2.89 0.51
CA ALA A 20 8.85 -1.82 1.08
C ALA A 20 8.13 -0.99 0.03
N GLU A 21 8.84 -0.60 -1.04
CA GLU A 21 8.24 0.23 -2.08
C GLU A 21 7.08 -0.45 -2.79
N ALA A 22 7.17 -1.77 -2.97
CA ALA A 22 6.10 -2.51 -3.61
C ALA A 22 4.82 -2.50 -2.76
N TYR A 23 4.97 -2.64 -1.43
CA TYR A 23 3.82 -2.50 -0.53
C TYR A 23 3.24 -1.10 -0.60
N TYR A 24 4.10 -0.08 -0.60
CA TYR A 24 3.64 1.30 -0.65
C TYR A 24 2.83 1.54 -1.93
N ASN A 25 3.38 1.17 -3.07
CA ASN A 25 2.73 1.38 -4.36
C ASN A 25 1.47 0.57 -4.49
N ARG A 26 1.48 -0.69 -4.04
CA ARG A 26 0.27 -1.52 -4.09
C ARG A 26 -0.81 -0.96 -3.17
N GLY A 27 -0.41 -0.45 -2.02
CA GLY A 27 -1.34 0.19 -1.10
C GLY A 27 -2.03 1.39 -1.74
N ILE A 28 -1.25 2.27 -2.39
CA ILE A 28 -1.80 3.44 -3.07
C ILE A 28 -2.79 3.02 -4.16
N ILE A 29 -2.42 2.01 -4.96
CA ILE A 29 -3.29 1.51 -6.03
C ILE A 29 -4.61 1.01 -5.46
N GLN A 30 -4.57 0.28 -4.36
CA GLN A 30 -5.78 -0.23 -3.72
C GLN A 30 -6.68 0.89 -3.24
N LEU A 31 -6.11 1.99 -2.74
CA LEU A 31 -6.90 3.16 -2.37
C LEU A 31 -7.63 3.73 -3.58
N PHE A 32 -6.94 3.83 -4.71
CA PHE A 32 -7.58 4.29 -5.95
C PHE A 32 -8.68 3.34 -6.41
N MET A 33 -8.54 2.06 -6.13
CA MET A 33 -9.52 1.05 -6.47
C MET A 33 -10.65 0.95 -5.45
N LYS A 34 -10.66 1.85 -4.47
CA LYS A 34 -11.66 1.91 -3.41
C LYS A 34 -11.60 0.73 -2.44
N ASP A 35 -10.49 0.01 -2.43
CA ASP A 35 -10.27 -1.04 -1.45
C ASP A 35 -9.42 -0.45 -0.32
N THR A 36 -10.04 0.41 0.46
CA THR A 36 -9.36 1.18 1.49
C THR A 36 -8.72 0.30 2.55
N ARG A 37 -9.42 -0.75 2.98
CA ARG A 37 -8.92 -1.64 4.01
C ARG A 37 -7.61 -2.31 3.61
N LYS A 38 -7.58 -2.92 2.43
CA LYS A 38 -6.36 -3.59 1.95
C LYS A 38 -5.27 -2.60 1.62
N GLY A 39 -5.64 -1.43 1.09
CA GLY A 39 -4.67 -0.37 0.84
C GLY A 39 -3.97 0.06 2.11
N CYS A 40 -4.74 0.26 3.19
CA CYS A 40 -4.17 0.66 4.48
C CYS A 40 -3.29 -0.43 5.08
N LEU A 41 -3.64 -1.70 4.90
CA LEU A 41 -2.80 -2.80 5.37
C LEU A 41 -1.43 -2.78 4.69
N ASP A 42 -1.42 -2.58 3.37
CA ASP A 42 -0.15 -2.50 2.63
C ASP A 42 0.66 -1.27 3.02
N LEU A 43 0.00 -0.13 3.22
CA LEU A 43 0.69 1.08 3.64
C LEU A 43 1.28 0.92 5.04
N SER A 44 0.57 0.24 5.93
CA SER A 44 1.08 -0.06 7.26
C SER A 44 2.34 -0.92 7.17
N LYS A 45 2.31 -1.92 6.31
CA LYS A 45 3.49 -2.78 6.10
C LYS A 45 4.65 -1.99 5.52
N ALA A 46 4.38 -1.11 4.56
CA ALA A 46 5.41 -0.25 3.97
C ALA A 46 6.05 0.64 5.04
N GLY A 47 5.23 1.20 5.93
CA GLY A 47 5.74 2.01 7.04
C GLY A 47 6.63 1.22 7.97
N GLU A 48 6.22 0.00 8.33
CA GLU A 48 7.02 -0.89 9.16
C GLU A 48 8.35 -1.23 8.52
N LEU A 49 8.38 -1.30 7.19
CA LEU A 49 9.59 -1.61 6.44
C LEU A 49 10.45 -0.38 6.14
N GLY A 50 10.04 0.80 6.62
CA GLY A 50 10.87 1.99 6.55
C GLY A 50 10.38 3.12 5.66
N ILE A 51 9.25 2.97 4.98
CA ILE A 51 8.69 4.05 4.17
C ILE A 51 7.81 4.91 5.07
N THR A 52 8.43 5.89 5.72
CA THR A 52 7.73 6.72 6.72
C THR A 52 6.59 7.54 6.11
N GLU A 53 6.69 7.87 4.83
CA GLU A 53 5.62 8.59 4.12
C GLU A 53 4.29 7.84 4.16
N ALA A 54 4.35 6.50 4.30
CA ALA A 54 3.14 5.69 4.37
C ALA A 54 2.27 6.08 5.57
N TYR A 55 2.88 6.48 6.69
CA TYR A 55 2.14 6.89 7.88
C TYR A 55 1.33 8.16 7.65
N GLU A 56 1.83 9.06 6.80
CA GLU A 56 1.09 10.28 6.48
C GLU A 56 -0.16 9.97 5.68
N VAL A 57 -0.07 9.01 4.75
CA VAL A 57 -1.22 8.58 3.98
C VAL A 57 -2.24 7.91 4.89
N LEU A 58 -1.76 7.00 5.76
CA LEU A 58 -2.64 6.31 6.72
C LEU A 58 -3.39 7.31 7.61
N LYS A 59 -2.71 8.34 8.06
CA LYS A 59 -3.30 9.36 8.91
C LYS A 59 -4.48 10.05 8.23
N ARG A 60 -4.34 10.37 6.94
CA ARG A 60 -5.41 11.00 6.18
C ARG A 60 -6.64 10.11 6.09
N TYR A 61 -6.43 8.82 5.85
CA TYR A 61 -7.55 7.89 5.71
C TYR A 61 -8.19 7.56 7.04
N ALA A 62 -7.44 7.52 8.12
CA ALA A 62 -7.99 7.37 9.45
C ALA A 62 -8.91 8.55 9.80
N SER A 63 -8.53 9.77 9.42
CA SER A 63 -9.33 10.96 9.64
C SER A 63 -10.65 10.92 8.89
N LEU A 64 -10.64 10.33 7.68
CA LEU A 64 -11.83 10.25 6.84
C LEU A 64 -12.84 9.23 7.37
N ASP A 65 -12.37 8.23 8.11
CA ASP A 65 -13.23 7.17 8.64
C ASP A 65 -14.03 7.61 9.87
N ASN A 66 -13.69 8.75 10.42
CA ASN A 66 -14.44 9.29 11.56
C ASN A 66 -15.55 10.24 11.08
#